data_b27716086b0a63173cb3413cdd69f100
#
_entry.id   b27716086b0a63173cb3413cdd69f100
#
_cell.length_a   1.000
_cell.length_b   1.000
_cell.length_c   1.000
_cell.angle_alpha   90.00
_cell.angle_beta   90.00
_cell.angle_gamma   90.00
#
_symmetry.space_group_name_H-M   'P 1'
#
loop_
_entity.id
_entity.type
_entity.pdbx_description
1 polymer ?
#
loop_
_entity_poly.entity_id
_entity_poly.type
_entity_poly.pdbx_seq_one_letter_code
_entity_poly.pdbx_strand_id
1 'polypeptide(L)'
;AVDGPKGAVVELNAETDFVARNTEFQEFASALASLALGAADLDALMAADFPGTGRTVSEELTQKIATIGENMSLRRMHKIEVSSGVVVPYTHNATADGLGRIGVLVGLQSAADAAVLTGLGKQLAMHIAATSPASLSVDDLDADLVEREREVLIEQAKASGKPQEIAEKMVEGRMKKYYQEVVLLEQTSVIDGETRIADVVAKAGKDAGTDIAL
;
A
#
# COMPACT_ATOMS: atom_id res chain seq x y z
N ALA A 1 3.80 11.30 2.72
CA ALA A 1 5.06 12.02 2.97
C ALA A 1 6.23 11.04 3.06
N VAL A 2 7.41 11.48 2.66
CA VAL A 2 8.66 10.70 2.78
C VAL A 2 9.77 11.61 3.30
N ASP A 3 10.57 11.10 4.21
CA ASP A 3 11.78 11.75 4.73
C ASP A 3 12.91 10.71 4.83
N GLY A 4 13.82 10.73 3.86
CA GLY A 4 14.92 9.77 3.74
C GLY A 4 14.43 8.32 3.71
N PRO A 5 14.83 7.47 4.69
CA PRO A 5 14.45 6.07 4.74
C PRO A 5 13.05 5.83 5.34
N LYS A 6 12.27 6.87 5.63
CA LYS A 6 10.94 6.78 6.25
C LYS A 6 9.87 7.30 5.32
N GLY A 7 8.70 6.65 5.33
CA GLY A 7 7.52 7.12 4.63
C GLY A 7 6.26 6.92 5.46
N ALA A 8 5.30 7.83 5.30
CA ALA A 8 3.98 7.72 5.89
C ALA A 8 2.92 8.03 4.84
N VAL A 9 1.83 7.28 4.87
CA VAL A 9 0.62 7.51 4.09
C VAL A 9 -0.56 7.59 5.02
N VAL A 10 -1.45 8.55 4.76
CA VAL A 10 -2.70 8.73 5.51
C VAL A 10 -3.89 8.68 4.57
N GLU A 11 -5.03 8.22 5.06
CA GLU A 11 -6.31 8.28 4.36
C GLU A 11 -7.23 9.25 5.10
N LEU A 12 -7.42 10.42 4.49
CA LEU A 12 -8.37 11.43 4.94
C LEU A 12 -9.58 11.44 3.99
N ASN A 13 -10.75 11.10 4.50
CA ASN A 13 -11.98 11.00 3.74
C ASN A 13 -12.87 12.22 3.95
N ALA A 14 -13.58 12.64 2.90
CA ALA A 14 -14.65 13.63 2.90
C ALA A 14 -15.87 13.06 2.18
N GLU A 15 -17.03 13.73 2.27
CA GLU A 15 -18.28 13.24 1.69
C GLU A 15 -18.33 13.44 0.17
N THR A 16 -17.72 14.52 -0.34
CA THR A 16 -17.75 14.85 -1.77
C THR A 16 -16.36 15.02 -2.37
N ASP A 17 -16.27 14.87 -3.68
CA ASP A 17 -15.03 15.11 -4.43
C ASP A 17 -14.75 16.62 -4.63
N PHE A 18 -15.72 17.48 -4.37
CA PHE A 18 -15.50 18.94 -4.33
C PHE A 18 -14.57 19.32 -3.17
N VAL A 19 -14.77 18.75 -1.99
CA VAL A 19 -13.87 18.96 -0.84
C VAL A 19 -12.47 18.43 -1.13
N ALA A 20 -12.33 17.31 -1.82
CA ALA A 20 -11.03 16.78 -2.20
C ALA A 20 -10.20 17.76 -3.07
N ARG A 21 -10.84 18.72 -3.75
CA ARG A 21 -10.20 19.80 -4.53
C ARG A 21 -10.05 21.11 -3.75
N ASN A 22 -10.61 21.20 -2.55
CA ASN A 22 -10.50 22.38 -1.71
C ASN A 22 -9.07 22.51 -1.18
N THR A 23 -8.46 23.68 -1.33
CA THR A 23 -7.09 23.96 -0.92
C THR A 23 -6.87 23.70 0.58
N GLU A 24 -7.81 24.13 1.42
CA GLU A 24 -7.73 23.95 2.88
C GLU A 24 -7.74 22.47 3.28
N PHE A 25 -8.55 21.64 2.59
CA PHE A 25 -8.54 20.18 2.76
C PHE A 25 -7.21 19.56 2.33
N GLN A 26 -6.68 19.98 1.20
CA GLN A 26 -5.42 19.49 0.66
C GLN A 26 -4.21 19.83 1.54
N GLU A 27 -4.17 21.07 2.05
CA GLU A 27 -3.15 21.52 3.00
C GLU A 27 -3.24 20.73 4.31
N PHE A 28 -4.45 20.49 4.80
CA PHE A 28 -4.68 19.66 5.99
C PHE A 28 -4.20 18.22 5.77
N ALA A 29 -4.56 17.60 4.65
CA ALA A 29 -4.12 16.24 4.32
C ALA A 29 -2.58 16.13 4.22
N SER A 30 -1.92 17.13 3.61
CA SER A 30 -0.46 17.18 3.51
C SER A 30 0.21 17.34 4.88
N ALA A 31 -0.35 18.18 5.76
CA ALA A 31 0.15 18.35 7.11
C ALA A 31 -0.01 17.05 7.93
N LEU A 32 -1.14 16.36 7.81
CA LEU A 32 -1.36 15.06 8.46
C LEU A 32 -0.36 14.00 8.00
N ALA A 33 -0.08 13.92 6.69
CA ALA A 33 0.92 12.99 6.17
C ALA A 33 2.32 13.28 6.71
N SER A 34 2.67 14.56 6.88
CA SER A 34 3.95 14.97 7.45
C SER A 34 4.04 14.64 8.94
N LEU A 35 2.99 14.89 9.71
CA LEU A 35 2.92 14.54 11.14
C LEU A 35 2.98 13.01 11.35
N ALA A 36 2.38 12.25 10.44
CA ALA A 36 2.35 10.79 10.50
C ALA A 36 3.75 10.16 10.44
N LEU A 37 4.77 10.83 9.86
CA LEU A 37 6.16 10.37 9.90
C LEU A 37 6.68 10.19 11.34
N GLY A 38 6.25 11.05 12.25
CA GLY A 38 6.65 11.03 13.67
C GLY A 38 5.71 10.22 14.58
N ALA A 39 4.48 9.94 14.15
CA ALA A 39 3.49 9.24 14.97
C ALA A 39 3.74 7.73 15.00
N ALA A 40 3.44 7.07 16.11
CA ALA A 40 3.56 5.62 16.24
C ALA A 40 2.41 4.91 15.51
N ASP A 41 1.20 5.43 15.66
CA ASP A 41 -0.06 4.90 15.12
C ASP A 41 -1.07 6.04 14.91
N LEU A 42 -2.29 5.68 14.51
CA LEU A 42 -3.37 6.64 14.27
C LEU A 42 -3.78 7.40 15.55
N ASP A 43 -3.82 6.73 16.69
CA ASP A 43 -4.21 7.36 17.95
C ASP A 43 -3.16 8.39 18.39
N ALA A 44 -1.88 8.06 18.25
CA ALA A 44 -0.79 8.99 18.49
C ALA A 44 -0.81 10.17 17.52
N LEU A 45 -1.16 9.95 16.24
CA LEU A 45 -1.33 11.02 15.27
C LEU A 45 -2.50 11.94 15.64
N MET A 46 -3.64 11.37 16.03
CA MET A 46 -4.82 12.16 16.43
C MET A 46 -4.59 13.00 17.69
N ALA A 47 -3.73 12.53 18.60
CA ALA A 47 -3.35 13.23 19.82
C ALA A 47 -2.19 14.22 19.64
N ALA A 48 -1.50 14.20 18.51
CA ALA A 48 -0.37 15.07 18.25
C ALA A 48 -0.80 16.53 18.09
N ASP A 49 0.08 17.47 18.48
CA ASP A 49 -0.14 18.90 18.28
C ASP A 49 -0.15 19.23 16.77
N PHE A 50 -1.21 19.93 16.34
CA PHE A 50 -1.27 20.42 14.96
C PHE A 50 -0.53 21.76 14.85
N PRO A 51 0.42 21.90 13.92
CA PRO A 51 1.30 23.06 13.85
C PRO A 51 0.52 24.37 13.67
N GLY A 52 0.90 25.39 14.45
CA GLY A 52 0.41 26.77 14.30
C GLY A 52 -0.99 27.04 14.84
N THR A 53 -1.69 26.06 15.43
CA THR A 53 -3.08 26.23 15.88
C THR A 53 -3.27 26.15 17.39
N GLY A 54 -2.34 25.53 18.11
CA GLY A 54 -2.47 25.24 19.54
C GLY A 54 -3.52 24.17 19.85
N ARG A 55 -3.94 23.42 18.84
CA ARG A 55 -4.90 22.30 18.93
C ARG A 55 -4.22 21.00 18.58
N THR A 56 -4.79 19.89 19.06
CA THR A 56 -4.44 18.54 18.58
C THR A 56 -4.97 18.32 17.16
N VAL A 57 -4.47 17.28 16.47
CA VAL A 57 -5.01 16.85 15.16
C VAL A 57 -6.50 16.56 15.24
N SER A 58 -6.97 15.90 16.31
CA SER A 58 -8.39 15.61 16.53
C SER A 58 -9.25 16.87 16.64
N GLU A 59 -8.78 17.87 17.38
CA GLU A 59 -9.47 19.16 17.53
C GLU A 59 -9.44 19.97 16.22
N GLU A 60 -8.30 19.93 15.49
CA GLU A 60 -8.19 20.61 14.20
C GLU A 60 -9.09 19.95 13.15
N LEU A 61 -9.19 18.62 13.12
CA LEU A 61 -10.13 17.90 12.24
C LEU A 61 -11.59 18.34 12.53
N THR A 62 -11.96 18.44 13.80
CA THR A 62 -13.29 18.94 14.20
C THR A 62 -13.51 20.39 13.72
N GLN A 63 -12.49 21.23 13.83
CA GLN A 63 -12.55 22.61 13.34
C GLN A 63 -12.69 22.66 11.80
N LYS A 64 -11.97 21.79 11.07
CA LYS A 64 -12.06 21.71 9.61
C LYS A 64 -13.44 21.24 9.15
N ILE A 65 -14.06 20.28 9.84
CA ILE A 65 -15.44 19.86 9.58
C ILE A 65 -16.40 21.06 9.71
N ALA A 66 -16.23 21.88 10.77
CA ALA A 66 -17.08 23.04 10.99
C ALA A 66 -16.88 24.14 9.93
N THR A 67 -15.64 24.38 9.46
CA THR A 67 -15.34 25.46 8.50
C THR A 67 -15.63 25.05 7.05
N ILE A 68 -15.34 23.82 6.66
CA ILE A 68 -15.57 23.29 5.30
C ILE A 68 -17.05 22.90 5.13
N GLY A 69 -17.71 22.48 6.22
CA GLY A 69 -19.14 22.18 6.21
C GLY A 69 -19.48 20.76 5.72
N GLU A 70 -18.51 19.87 5.62
CA GLU A 70 -18.70 18.45 5.32
C GLU A 70 -18.05 17.57 6.37
N ASN A 71 -18.61 16.39 6.61
CA ASN A 71 -18.01 15.42 7.50
C ASN A 71 -16.70 14.87 6.90
N MET A 72 -15.68 14.74 7.75
CA MET A 72 -14.38 14.23 7.38
C MET A 72 -13.89 13.23 8.43
N SER A 73 -13.11 12.25 8.00
CA SER A 73 -12.48 11.32 8.92
C SER A 73 -11.06 10.98 8.50
N LEU A 74 -10.13 11.01 9.44
CA LEU A 74 -8.81 10.40 9.29
C LEU A 74 -8.98 8.91 9.62
N ARG A 75 -9.09 8.09 8.56
CA ARG A 75 -9.52 6.70 8.68
C ARG A 75 -8.39 5.77 9.12
N ARG A 76 -7.20 5.96 8.55
CA ARG A 76 -6.03 5.12 8.80
C ARG A 76 -4.73 5.79 8.37
N MET A 77 -3.65 5.28 8.93
CA MET A 77 -2.30 5.60 8.50
C MET A 77 -1.44 4.33 8.43
N HIS A 78 -0.40 4.37 7.60
CA HIS A 78 0.66 3.37 7.60
C HIS A 78 2.01 4.04 7.46
N LYS A 79 3.03 3.41 8.06
CA LYS A 79 4.43 3.84 7.97
C LYS A 79 5.29 2.71 7.46
N ILE A 80 6.32 3.07 6.70
CA ILE A 80 7.41 2.18 6.32
C ILE A 80 8.72 2.87 6.70
N GLU A 81 9.63 2.12 7.26
CA GLU A 81 10.99 2.55 7.55
C GLU A 81 11.96 1.44 7.13
N VAL A 82 13.00 1.80 6.39
CA VAL A 82 14.08 0.88 6.01
C VAL A 82 15.37 1.29 6.70
N SER A 83 16.18 0.32 7.12
CA SER A 83 17.44 0.59 7.81
C SER A 83 18.54 1.13 6.86
N SER A 84 18.47 0.74 5.59
CA SER A 84 19.36 1.18 4.50
C SER A 84 18.60 1.05 3.19
N GLY A 85 18.59 2.08 2.36
CA GLY A 85 17.87 2.09 1.10
C GLY A 85 16.94 3.29 0.94
N VAL A 86 15.78 3.09 0.33
CA VAL A 86 14.82 4.17 0.04
C VAL A 86 13.39 3.77 0.34
N VAL A 87 12.56 4.75 0.70
CA VAL A 87 11.11 4.64 0.64
C VAL A 87 10.61 5.49 -0.52
N VAL A 88 9.88 4.87 -1.44
CA VAL A 88 9.40 5.52 -2.66
C VAL A 88 7.89 5.74 -2.56
N PRO A 89 7.43 7.01 -2.58
CA PRO A 89 6.02 7.33 -2.62
C PRO A 89 5.50 7.29 -4.05
N TYR A 90 4.24 6.94 -4.20
CA TYR A 90 3.49 7.06 -5.45
C TYR A 90 2.04 7.43 -5.16
N THR A 91 1.53 8.40 -5.90
CA THR A 91 0.13 8.82 -5.83
C THR A 91 -0.51 8.62 -7.20
N HIS A 92 -1.51 7.74 -7.25
CA HIS A 92 -2.26 7.49 -8.48
C HIS A 92 -3.44 8.45 -8.59
N ASN A 93 -3.70 8.96 -9.79
CA ASN A 93 -4.72 9.99 -10.05
C ASN A 93 -4.54 11.19 -9.11
N ALA A 94 -3.32 11.75 -9.11
CA ALA A 94 -2.97 12.89 -8.29
C ALA A 94 -3.88 14.09 -8.57
N THR A 95 -4.42 14.70 -7.50
CA THR A 95 -5.19 15.97 -7.55
C THR A 95 -4.30 17.16 -7.24
N ALA A 96 -3.25 16.94 -6.47
CA ALA A 96 -2.16 17.87 -6.17
C ALA A 96 -0.89 17.06 -5.87
N ASP A 97 0.24 17.73 -5.66
CA ASP A 97 1.51 17.05 -5.34
C ASP A 97 1.38 16.20 -4.07
N GLY A 98 1.69 14.91 -4.20
CA GLY A 98 1.57 13.93 -3.11
C GLY A 98 0.14 13.59 -2.67
N LEU A 99 -0.89 14.15 -3.30
CA LEU A 99 -2.29 13.95 -2.94
C LEU A 99 -3.08 13.33 -4.10
N GLY A 100 -3.87 12.30 -3.80
CA GLY A 100 -4.70 11.61 -4.78
C GLY A 100 -5.59 10.55 -4.13
N ARG A 101 -6.26 9.77 -4.96
CA ARG A 101 -7.20 8.74 -4.48
C ARG A 101 -6.54 7.46 -3.99
N ILE A 102 -5.35 7.16 -4.49
CA ILE A 102 -4.57 5.97 -4.09
C ILE A 102 -3.16 6.44 -3.78
N GLY A 103 -2.71 6.23 -2.55
CA GLY A 103 -1.35 6.44 -2.11
C GLY A 103 -0.64 5.10 -1.87
N VAL A 104 0.57 4.96 -2.37
CA VAL A 104 1.42 3.77 -2.19
C VAL A 104 2.77 4.19 -1.66
N LEU A 105 3.30 3.41 -0.73
CA LEU A 105 4.68 3.48 -0.27
C LEU A 105 5.37 2.14 -0.59
N VAL A 106 6.56 2.22 -1.17
CA VAL A 106 7.41 1.05 -1.41
C VAL A 106 8.72 1.26 -0.68
N GLY A 107 9.00 0.41 0.31
CA GLY A 107 10.29 0.38 1.00
C GLY A 107 11.22 -0.62 0.31
N LEU A 108 12.41 -0.16 -0.09
CA LEU A 108 13.45 -1.02 -0.68
C LEU A 108 14.70 -0.95 0.18
N GLN A 109 15.02 -2.06 0.82
CA GLN A 109 16.22 -2.17 1.65
C GLN A 109 17.35 -2.77 0.84
N SER A 110 18.41 -1.98 0.63
CA SER A 110 19.59 -2.39 -0.14
C SER A 110 20.73 -1.38 0.04
N ALA A 111 21.94 -1.82 -0.30
CA ALA A 111 23.11 -0.95 -0.47
C ALA A 111 23.25 -0.43 -1.91
N ALA A 112 22.32 -0.72 -2.81
CA ALA A 112 22.35 -0.25 -4.19
C ALA A 112 22.20 1.28 -4.28
N ASP A 113 22.56 1.82 -5.46
CA ASP A 113 22.39 3.24 -5.74
C ASP A 113 20.94 3.69 -5.58
N ALA A 114 20.74 4.84 -4.91
CA ALA A 114 19.40 5.36 -4.61
C ALA A 114 18.57 5.65 -5.86
N ALA A 115 19.19 6.02 -6.99
CA ALA A 115 18.49 6.26 -8.23
C ALA A 115 17.94 4.95 -8.83
N VAL A 116 18.71 3.85 -8.74
CA VAL A 116 18.28 2.51 -9.15
C VAL A 116 17.09 2.06 -8.31
N LEU A 117 17.20 2.17 -6.97
CA LEU A 117 16.12 1.81 -6.04
C LEU A 117 14.87 2.65 -6.27
N THR A 118 15.03 3.96 -6.48
CA THR A 118 13.90 4.85 -6.76
C THR A 118 13.19 4.50 -8.06
N GLY A 119 13.94 4.13 -9.10
CA GLY A 119 13.38 3.67 -10.38
C GLY A 119 12.55 2.39 -10.21
N LEU A 120 13.11 1.38 -9.54
CA LEU A 120 12.43 0.13 -9.23
C LEU A 120 11.19 0.38 -8.36
N GLY A 121 11.34 1.17 -7.29
CA GLY A 121 10.24 1.48 -6.37
C GLY A 121 9.05 2.15 -7.04
N LYS A 122 9.29 3.06 -8.00
CA LYS A 122 8.21 3.67 -8.80
C LYS A 122 7.46 2.65 -9.66
N GLN A 123 8.18 1.72 -10.30
CA GLN A 123 7.58 0.66 -11.10
C GLN A 123 6.70 -0.26 -10.23
N LEU A 124 7.23 -0.69 -9.08
CA LEU A 124 6.48 -1.50 -8.12
C LEU A 124 5.26 -0.75 -7.57
N ALA A 125 5.40 0.53 -7.22
CA ALA A 125 4.30 1.32 -6.71
C ALA A 125 3.17 1.52 -7.73
N MET A 126 3.48 1.71 -9.01
CA MET A 126 2.48 1.74 -10.09
C MET A 126 1.77 0.38 -10.23
N HIS A 127 2.51 -0.72 -10.17
CA HIS A 127 1.94 -2.07 -10.18
C HIS A 127 0.99 -2.27 -8.99
N ILE A 128 1.42 -1.94 -7.77
CA ILE A 128 0.62 -2.05 -6.55
C ILE A 128 -0.67 -1.22 -6.65
N ALA A 129 -0.58 0.00 -7.15
CA ALA A 129 -1.76 0.85 -7.35
C ALA A 129 -2.77 0.24 -8.33
N ALA A 130 -2.29 -0.47 -9.35
CA ALA A 130 -3.13 -1.11 -10.37
C ALA A 130 -3.74 -2.44 -9.91
N THR A 131 -3.03 -3.23 -9.10
CA THR A 131 -3.41 -4.61 -8.75
C THR A 131 -3.94 -4.76 -7.33
N SER A 132 -3.68 -3.79 -6.44
CA SER A 132 -4.13 -3.80 -5.04
C SER A 132 -3.86 -5.13 -4.32
N PRO A 133 -2.61 -5.61 -4.25
CA PRO A 133 -2.29 -6.87 -3.61
C PRO A 133 -2.69 -6.87 -2.13
N ALA A 134 -3.10 -8.01 -1.60
CA ALA A 134 -3.51 -8.17 -0.21
C ALA A 134 -2.30 -8.35 0.73
N SER A 135 -1.19 -8.88 0.24
CA SER A 135 0.05 -9.08 1.00
C SER A 135 1.28 -8.96 0.13
N LEU A 136 2.46 -8.84 0.76
CA LEU A 136 3.75 -8.87 0.09
C LEU A 136 4.11 -10.28 -0.35
N SER A 137 4.08 -11.23 0.58
CA SER A 137 4.39 -12.64 0.37
C SER A 137 3.20 -13.54 0.73
N VAL A 138 3.31 -14.83 0.41
CA VAL A 138 2.30 -15.83 0.80
C VAL A 138 2.25 -15.97 2.32
N ASP A 139 3.39 -15.85 2.99
CA ASP A 139 3.50 -16.00 4.46
C ASP A 139 2.85 -14.83 5.22
N ASP A 140 2.75 -13.65 4.57
CA ASP A 140 2.11 -12.46 5.12
C ASP A 140 0.60 -12.42 4.87
N LEU A 141 0.08 -13.33 4.05
CA LEU A 141 -1.34 -13.34 3.72
C LEU A 141 -2.16 -13.83 4.90
N ASP A 142 -3.26 -13.14 5.19
CA ASP A 142 -4.17 -13.48 6.27
C ASP A 142 -4.65 -14.94 6.14
N ALA A 143 -4.37 -15.75 7.17
CA ALA A 143 -4.67 -17.17 7.18
C ALA A 143 -6.19 -17.45 7.04
N ASP A 144 -7.04 -16.59 7.59
CA ASP A 144 -8.50 -16.72 7.47
C ASP A 144 -8.96 -16.49 6.04
N LEU A 145 -8.31 -15.59 5.28
CA LEU A 145 -8.61 -15.40 3.86
C LEU A 145 -8.19 -16.62 3.04
N VAL A 146 -7.03 -17.19 3.33
CA VAL A 146 -6.52 -18.39 2.66
C VAL A 146 -7.45 -19.59 2.90
N GLU A 147 -7.87 -19.79 4.16
CA GLU A 147 -8.72 -20.93 4.51
C GLU A 147 -10.11 -20.80 3.89
N ARG A 148 -10.72 -19.61 3.94
CA ARG A 148 -12.03 -19.36 3.27
C ARG A 148 -11.97 -19.64 1.77
N GLU A 149 -10.93 -19.17 1.09
CA GLU A 149 -10.77 -19.43 -0.34
C GLU A 149 -10.57 -20.93 -0.60
N ARG A 150 -9.77 -21.60 0.22
CA ARG A 150 -9.55 -23.06 0.13
C ARG A 150 -10.85 -23.83 0.31
N GLU A 151 -11.67 -23.49 1.31
CA GLU A 151 -12.97 -24.13 1.54
C GLU A 151 -13.90 -23.98 0.34
N VAL A 152 -14.00 -22.78 -0.23
CA VAL A 152 -14.81 -22.53 -1.44
C VAL A 152 -14.32 -23.39 -2.61
N LEU A 153 -13.01 -23.49 -2.80
CA LEU A 153 -12.43 -24.30 -3.89
C LEU A 153 -12.65 -25.81 -3.67
N ILE A 154 -12.59 -26.28 -2.42
CA ILE A 154 -12.91 -27.68 -2.09
C ILE A 154 -14.36 -28.00 -2.40
N GLU A 155 -15.30 -27.16 -2.01
CA GLU A 155 -16.73 -27.36 -2.30
C GLU A 155 -17.01 -27.37 -3.82
N GLN A 156 -16.38 -26.48 -4.57
CA GLN A 156 -16.47 -26.47 -6.03
C GLN A 156 -15.87 -27.75 -6.65
N ALA A 157 -14.75 -28.22 -6.12
CA ALA A 157 -14.11 -29.45 -6.60
C ALA A 157 -14.99 -30.68 -6.32
N LYS A 158 -15.59 -30.79 -5.12
CA LYS A 158 -16.57 -31.85 -4.77
C LYS A 158 -17.78 -31.82 -5.70
N ALA A 159 -18.35 -30.63 -5.96
CA ALA A 159 -19.49 -30.46 -6.85
C ALA A 159 -19.19 -30.86 -8.30
N SER A 160 -17.92 -30.88 -8.71
CA SER A 160 -17.52 -31.28 -10.07
C SER A 160 -17.68 -32.77 -10.38
N GLY A 161 -17.93 -33.61 -9.36
CA GLY A 161 -18.10 -35.07 -9.51
C GLY A 161 -16.81 -35.80 -9.93
N LYS A 162 -15.66 -35.17 -9.88
CA LYS A 162 -14.35 -35.76 -10.27
C LYS A 162 -13.82 -36.65 -9.15
N PRO A 163 -12.96 -37.67 -9.49
CA PRO A 163 -12.25 -38.44 -8.47
C PRO A 163 -11.46 -37.54 -7.52
N GLN A 164 -11.33 -37.98 -6.26
CA GLN A 164 -10.73 -37.20 -5.17
C GLN A 164 -9.34 -36.68 -5.53
N GLU A 165 -8.46 -37.52 -6.10
CA GLU A 165 -7.10 -37.11 -6.48
C GLU A 165 -7.09 -35.98 -7.52
N ILE A 166 -8.05 -35.97 -8.45
CA ILE A 166 -8.19 -34.91 -9.45
C ILE A 166 -8.74 -33.65 -8.79
N ALA A 167 -9.71 -33.79 -7.88
CA ALA A 167 -10.27 -32.66 -7.12
C ALA A 167 -9.19 -31.96 -6.27
N GLU A 168 -8.34 -32.72 -5.59
CA GLU A 168 -7.21 -32.15 -4.80
C GLU A 168 -6.22 -31.38 -5.67
N LYS A 169 -5.80 -31.94 -6.80
CA LYS A 169 -4.93 -31.21 -7.77
C LYS A 169 -5.59 -29.95 -8.34
N MET A 170 -6.92 -29.98 -8.51
CA MET A 170 -7.68 -28.78 -8.93
C MET A 170 -7.63 -27.68 -7.86
N VAL A 171 -7.80 -28.03 -6.59
CA VAL A 171 -7.73 -27.08 -5.48
C VAL A 171 -6.32 -26.48 -5.40
N GLU A 172 -5.27 -27.31 -5.45
CA GLU A 172 -3.88 -26.82 -5.45
C GLU A 172 -3.60 -25.86 -6.62
N GLY A 173 -4.02 -26.23 -7.84
CA GLY A 173 -3.82 -25.39 -9.02
C GLY A 173 -4.58 -24.05 -8.93
N ARG A 174 -5.79 -24.05 -8.33
CA ARG A 174 -6.58 -22.83 -8.13
C ARG A 174 -6.03 -21.97 -6.98
N MET A 175 -5.57 -22.57 -5.89
CA MET A 175 -4.88 -21.84 -4.81
C MET A 175 -3.63 -21.14 -5.33
N LYS A 176 -2.84 -21.79 -6.21
CA LYS A 176 -1.71 -21.13 -6.86
C LYS A 176 -2.14 -19.91 -7.68
N LYS A 177 -3.25 -19.99 -8.41
CA LYS A 177 -3.79 -18.84 -9.13
C LYS A 177 -4.25 -17.73 -8.19
N TYR A 178 -4.93 -18.08 -7.09
CA TYR A 178 -5.34 -17.13 -6.07
C TYR A 178 -4.12 -16.36 -5.52
N TYR A 179 -3.03 -17.04 -5.19
CA TYR A 179 -1.80 -16.35 -4.75
C TYR A 179 -1.25 -15.43 -5.84
N GLN A 180 -1.26 -15.84 -7.11
CA GLN A 180 -0.84 -14.99 -8.22
C GLN A 180 -1.73 -13.75 -8.42
N GLU A 181 -2.96 -13.77 -7.94
CA GLU A 181 -3.88 -12.62 -8.00
C GLU A 181 -3.70 -11.66 -6.83
N VAL A 182 -3.46 -12.18 -5.60
CA VAL A 182 -3.53 -11.37 -4.37
C VAL A 182 -2.20 -11.14 -3.67
N VAL A 183 -1.12 -11.86 -4.02
CA VAL A 183 0.19 -11.74 -3.36
C VAL A 183 1.16 -11.01 -4.27
N LEU A 184 1.70 -9.87 -3.84
CA LEU A 184 2.54 -9.00 -4.67
C LEU A 184 3.70 -9.75 -5.34
N LEU A 185 4.48 -10.51 -4.59
CA LEU A 185 5.66 -11.22 -5.13
C LEU A 185 5.29 -12.33 -6.12
N GLU A 186 4.06 -12.84 -6.08
CA GLU A 186 3.54 -13.86 -7.00
C GLU A 186 2.84 -13.27 -8.23
N GLN A 187 2.46 -11.99 -8.18
CA GLN A 187 1.79 -11.31 -9.29
C GLN A 187 2.73 -11.14 -10.50
N THR A 188 2.12 -11.16 -11.69
CA THR A 188 2.81 -10.79 -12.93
C THR A 188 2.85 -9.27 -13.07
N SER A 189 4.01 -8.72 -13.38
CA SER A 189 4.22 -7.29 -13.59
C SER A 189 3.30 -6.72 -14.66
N VAL A 190 2.56 -5.66 -14.33
CA VAL A 190 1.70 -4.94 -15.29
C VAL A 190 2.51 -4.18 -16.36
N ILE A 191 3.82 -4.06 -16.20
CA ILE A 191 4.69 -3.29 -17.12
C ILE A 191 5.04 -4.11 -18.35
N ASP A 192 5.41 -5.38 -18.17
CA ASP A 192 5.76 -6.27 -19.27
C ASP A 192 4.70 -7.38 -19.51
N GLY A 193 3.81 -7.62 -18.55
CA GLY A 193 2.75 -8.62 -18.64
C GLY A 193 3.23 -10.07 -18.56
N GLU A 194 4.50 -10.32 -18.25
CA GLU A 194 5.11 -11.65 -18.31
C GLU A 194 5.93 -11.98 -17.06
N THR A 195 6.72 -11.04 -16.54
CA THR A 195 7.67 -11.28 -15.46
C THR A 195 6.99 -11.21 -14.09
N ARG A 196 7.26 -12.19 -13.25
CA ARG A 196 6.75 -12.17 -11.86
C ARG A 196 7.49 -11.10 -11.06
N ILE A 197 6.78 -10.41 -10.16
CA ILE A 197 7.35 -9.33 -9.34
C ILE A 197 8.57 -9.79 -8.54
N ALA A 198 8.55 -11.00 -7.97
CA ALA A 198 9.74 -11.55 -7.30
C ALA A 198 10.97 -11.60 -8.23
N ASP A 199 10.77 -11.96 -9.49
CA ASP A 199 11.84 -12.07 -10.48
C ASP A 199 12.31 -10.67 -10.95
N VAL A 200 11.41 -9.68 -11.00
CA VAL A 200 11.75 -8.27 -11.27
C VAL A 200 12.70 -7.75 -10.18
N VAL A 201 12.37 -7.97 -8.91
CA VAL A 201 13.19 -7.54 -7.78
C VAL A 201 14.54 -8.27 -7.76
N ALA A 202 14.54 -9.59 -7.94
CA ALA A 202 15.77 -10.40 -7.98
C ALA A 202 16.70 -9.99 -9.13
N LYS A 203 16.13 -9.70 -10.30
CA LYS A 203 16.89 -9.22 -11.45
C LYS A 203 17.53 -7.86 -11.16
N ALA A 204 16.77 -6.92 -10.59
CA ALA A 204 17.28 -5.60 -10.24
C ALA A 204 18.43 -5.69 -9.22
N GLY A 205 18.34 -6.57 -8.23
CA GLY A 205 19.42 -6.85 -7.27
C GLY A 205 20.67 -7.39 -7.96
N LYS A 206 20.50 -8.36 -8.86
CA LYS A 206 21.61 -8.90 -9.65
C LYS A 206 22.29 -7.85 -10.52
N ASP A 207 21.51 -7.00 -11.19
CA ASP A 207 22.02 -5.94 -12.06
C ASP A 207 22.75 -4.85 -11.25
N ALA A 208 22.31 -4.59 -10.00
CA ALA A 208 22.94 -3.67 -9.06
C ALA A 208 24.14 -4.29 -8.30
N GLY A 209 24.38 -5.61 -8.40
CA GLY A 209 25.44 -6.31 -7.70
C GLY A 209 25.23 -6.44 -6.18
N THR A 210 24.01 -6.29 -5.68
CA THR A 210 23.64 -6.41 -4.26
C THR A 210 22.20 -6.83 -4.12
N ASP A 211 21.85 -7.47 -3.00
CA ASP A 211 20.47 -7.87 -2.73
C ASP A 211 19.56 -6.66 -2.52
N ILE A 212 18.32 -6.78 -2.99
CA ILE A 212 17.25 -5.82 -2.75
C ILE A 212 16.12 -6.56 -2.05
N ALA A 213 15.78 -6.13 -0.85
CA ALA A 213 14.59 -6.58 -0.11
C ALA A 213 13.47 -5.55 -0.24
N LEU A 214 12.26 -6.07 -0.49
CA LEU A 214 11.02 -5.30 -0.58
C LEU A 214 10.23 -5.49 0.70
#